data_07c81c68b6474fe094dd0be7d977f1aa
#
_entry.id   07c81c68b6474fe094dd0be7d977f1aa
#
_cell.length_a   1.000
_cell.length_b   1.000
_cell.length_c   1.000
_cell.angle_alpha   90.00
_cell.angle_beta   90.00
_cell.angle_gamma   90.00
#
_symmetry.space_group_name_H-M   'P 1'
#
loop_
_entity.id
_entity.type
_entity.pdbx_description
1 polymer ?
#
loop_
_entity_poly.entity_id
_entity_poly.type
_entity_poly.pdbx_seq_one_letter_code
_entity_poly.pdbx_strand_id
1 'polypeptide(L)'
;MRGGAFSTPFCRGVLPALLALAWCSPLNAQDDILGAQAFDADFDLRASVVGGETSWVEGGFGKLRWGGDNRETEARLRVASADLAWKPQFSFNFSGLVAVTHQAGLEEDLDLSEAFVTFRSNPAPTRVTARAGIFWPPVSQEHSGSNWLVEDSITPSAANSWIGEEVKVLGLEAKVERSFGEHGLAATGALFLHNDMSGTFLTYRGWALHDLRVTPNSDLPLPPLSPSKVPHQAPINSPFWEVDKRAGYYARIDWEPPLPVTFNMFYYDNRGDRVSNRALQTSWRTRFWNAGAMATLDEATVAKAQALWGNTLVGPDMPMGIPADVDFATAYLLLSREVGRGKLTVRGDWFTAHDNSFVASDDNNEDGWALMLAYKRTLSPHAELVGELIHVASDRPARVHNAGIAAHQGQTMLQTALRIGF
;
A
#
# COMPACT_ATOMS: atom_id res chain seq x y z
N MET A 1 -25.66 18.09 -14.49
CA MET A 1 -26.79 17.89 -13.55
C MET A 1 -26.15 17.69 -12.19
N ARG A 2 -26.73 18.26 -11.14
CA ARG A 2 -26.07 18.56 -9.85
C ARG A 2 -25.53 17.30 -9.16
N GLY A 3 -24.21 17.26 -8.90
CA GLY A 3 -23.56 16.28 -8.03
C GLY A 3 -23.97 16.55 -6.57
N GLY A 4 -24.61 15.57 -5.95
CA GLY A 4 -24.86 15.58 -4.52
C GLY A 4 -23.61 15.08 -3.80
N ALA A 5 -22.96 15.95 -3.04
CA ALA A 5 -21.89 15.58 -2.13
C ALA A 5 -22.47 14.64 -1.06
N PHE A 6 -22.17 13.35 -1.15
CA PHE A 6 -22.38 12.38 -0.07
C PHE A 6 -21.26 12.55 0.94
N SER A 7 -21.46 13.41 1.93
CA SER A 7 -20.58 13.47 3.10
C SER A 7 -20.70 12.16 3.87
N THR A 8 -19.67 11.32 3.80
CA THR A 8 -19.60 10.07 4.54
C THR A 8 -19.50 10.34 6.05
N PRO A 9 -20.25 9.63 6.92
CA PRO A 9 -20.26 9.85 8.37
C PRO A 9 -18.98 9.41 9.08
N PHE A 10 -17.99 8.88 8.36
CA PHE A 10 -16.84 8.19 8.94
C PHE A 10 -15.84 9.11 9.66
N CYS A 11 -15.52 10.28 9.10
CA CYS A 11 -14.60 11.24 9.75
C CYS A 11 -15.18 11.88 11.02
N ARG A 12 -16.50 11.78 11.27
CA ARG A 12 -17.13 12.43 12.42
C ARG A 12 -16.95 11.69 13.75
N GLY A 13 -16.58 10.40 13.72
CA GLY A 13 -16.46 9.57 14.94
C GLY A 13 -15.06 9.44 15.51
N VAL A 14 -14.01 9.44 14.68
CA VAL A 14 -12.63 9.18 15.12
C VAL A 14 -11.98 10.43 15.71
N LEU A 15 -12.18 11.60 15.10
CA LEU A 15 -11.63 12.86 15.58
C LEU A 15 -12.11 13.25 16.99
N PRO A 16 -13.42 13.16 17.35
CA PRO A 16 -13.88 13.45 18.72
C PRO A 16 -13.40 12.46 19.76
N ALA A 17 -13.17 11.19 19.43
CA ALA A 17 -12.65 10.21 20.37
C ALA A 17 -11.16 10.48 20.71
N LEU A 18 -10.36 10.90 19.74
CA LEU A 18 -8.96 11.31 19.94
C LEU A 18 -8.86 12.63 20.73
N LEU A 19 -9.75 13.59 20.44
CA LEU A 19 -9.83 14.85 21.18
C LEU A 19 -10.31 14.64 22.62
N ALA A 20 -11.22 13.68 22.88
CA ALA A 20 -11.66 13.38 24.24
C ALA A 20 -10.55 12.78 25.12
N LEU A 21 -9.63 12.00 24.54
CA LEU A 21 -8.43 11.50 25.23
C LEU A 21 -7.46 12.62 25.58
N ALA A 22 -7.33 13.65 24.73
CA ALA A 22 -6.49 14.81 24.99
C ALA A 22 -6.97 15.67 26.17
N TRP A 23 -8.29 15.71 26.43
CA TRP A 23 -8.87 16.50 27.55
C TRP A 23 -8.71 15.85 28.93
N CYS A 24 -8.34 14.58 28.98
CA CYS A 24 -8.12 13.85 30.22
C CYS A 24 -6.66 13.89 30.72
N SER A 25 -5.76 14.61 30.02
CA SER A 25 -4.34 14.62 30.32
C SER A 25 -3.99 15.76 31.31
N PRO A 26 -3.11 15.54 32.31
CA PRO A 26 -2.64 16.58 33.20
C PRO A 26 -1.84 17.66 32.44
N LEU A 27 -1.86 18.90 32.91
CA LEU A 27 -1.27 20.11 32.30
C LEU A 27 0.20 19.97 31.80
N ASN A 28 0.99 19.06 32.37
CA ASN A 28 2.37 18.79 31.91
C ASN A 28 2.47 17.95 30.63
N ALA A 29 1.37 17.35 30.15
CA ALA A 29 1.32 16.55 28.91
C ALA A 29 0.95 17.42 27.68
N GLN A 30 0.75 18.70 27.83
CA GLN A 30 0.29 19.59 26.77
C GLN A 30 1.37 19.80 25.69
N ASP A 31 2.64 19.85 26.10
CA ASP A 31 3.78 19.94 25.19
C ASP A 31 3.99 18.62 24.40
N ASP A 32 3.70 17.48 25.00
CA ASP A 32 3.78 16.16 24.36
C ASP A 32 2.62 15.89 23.38
N ILE A 33 1.52 16.64 23.52
CA ILE A 33 0.33 16.49 22.67
C ILE A 33 0.33 17.49 21.51
N LEU A 34 0.71 18.74 21.75
CA LEU A 34 0.63 19.85 20.80
C LEU A 34 1.98 20.54 20.53
N GLY A 35 3.07 20.04 21.10
CA GLY A 35 4.41 20.54 20.81
C GLY A 35 4.83 20.25 19.38
N ALA A 36 5.80 20.99 18.85
CA ALA A 36 6.28 20.81 17.45
C ALA A 36 6.73 19.37 17.17
N GLN A 37 7.30 18.67 18.16
CA GLN A 37 7.72 17.27 18.05
C GLN A 37 6.55 16.27 17.89
N ALA A 38 5.31 16.69 18.16
CA ALA A 38 4.13 15.88 17.93
C ALA A 38 3.65 15.90 16.47
N PHE A 39 4.28 16.69 15.62
CA PHE A 39 3.91 16.80 14.21
C PHE A 39 5.06 16.39 13.30
N ASP A 40 4.74 15.66 12.24
CA ASP A 40 5.60 15.43 11.08
C ASP A 40 4.87 15.96 9.85
N ALA A 41 5.57 16.70 9.01
CA ALA A 41 5.04 17.15 7.72
C ALA A 41 6.03 16.76 6.62
N ASP A 42 5.53 16.18 5.53
CA ASP A 42 6.31 15.80 4.37
C ASP A 42 5.71 16.39 3.10
N PHE A 43 6.56 16.84 2.20
CA PHE A 43 6.18 17.43 0.92
C PHE A 43 7.06 16.86 -0.19
N ASP A 44 6.46 16.31 -1.25
CA ASP A 44 7.14 15.72 -2.41
C ASP A 44 6.83 16.52 -3.68
N LEU A 45 7.80 17.30 -4.16
CA LEU A 45 7.75 17.95 -5.47
C LEU A 45 8.45 17.05 -6.48
N ARG A 46 7.71 16.60 -7.51
CA ARG A 46 8.19 15.58 -8.43
C ARG A 46 8.18 16.05 -9.88
N ALA A 47 9.32 15.88 -10.55
CA ALA A 47 9.42 15.91 -12.00
C ALA A 47 9.52 14.48 -12.53
N SER A 48 8.78 14.17 -13.60
CA SER A 48 8.82 12.86 -14.24
C SER A 48 8.77 12.96 -15.76
N VAL A 49 9.46 12.02 -16.43
CA VAL A 49 9.37 11.79 -17.87
C VAL A 49 9.05 10.33 -18.07
N VAL A 50 7.94 10.04 -18.72
CA VAL A 50 7.40 8.70 -18.89
C VAL A 50 6.79 8.51 -20.27
N GLY A 51 7.00 7.34 -20.87
CA GLY A 51 6.38 6.92 -22.13
C GLY A 51 5.53 5.67 -21.95
N GLY A 52 4.89 5.22 -23.02
CA GLY A 52 4.12 3.98 -23.07
C GLY A 52 2.63 4.17 -22.78
N GLU A 53 2.02 3.16 -22.16
CA GLU A 53 0.58 3.11 -21.89
C GLU A 53 0.08 4.25 -21.00
N THR A 54 -1.19 4.61 -21.17
CA THR A 54 -1.96 5.46 -20.24
C THR A 54 -1.91 4.85 -18.84
N SER A 55 -1.63 5.68 -17.85
CA SER A 55 -1.56 5.26 -16.45
C SER A 55 -2.87 4.60 -15.99
N TRP A 56 -2.75 3.63 -15.10
CA TRP A 56 -3.91 3.04 -14.44
C TRP A 56 -4.69 4.05 -13.60
N VAL A 57 -4.05 5.08 -13.05
CA VAL A 57 -4.70 6.19 -12.32
C VAL A 57 -5.63 7.00 -13.24
N GLU A 58 -5.39 6.95 -14.54
CA GLU A 58 -6.19 7.57 -15.59
C GLU A 58 -7.12 6.53 -16.29
N GLY A 59 -7.29 5.34 -15.71
CA GLY A 59 -8.14 4.26 -16.23
C GLY A 59 -7.50 3.45 -17.35
N GLY A 60 -6.17 3.48 -17.51
CA GLY A 60 -5.43 2.65 -18.46
C GLY A 60 -4.90 1.35 -17.86
N PHE A 61 -4.13 0.61 -18.66
CA PHE A 61 -3.41 -0.60 -18.24
C PHE A 61 -1.94 -0.33 -17.87
N GLY A 62 -1.48 0.94 -17.93
CA GLY A 62 -0.12 1.32 -17.59
C GLY A 62 0.25 0.92 -16.16
N LYS A 63 1.47 0.47 -15.97
CA LYS A 63 1.95 -0.15 -14.72
C LYS A 63 2.53 0.85 -13.72
N LEU A 64 2.80 2.09 -14.16
CA LEU A 64 3.39 3.13 -13.32
C LEU A 64 2.33 4.18 -12.94
N ARG A 65 2.60 4.93 -11.88
CA ARG A 65 1.71 6.01 -11.39
C ARG A 65 1.41 7.07 -12.48
N TRP A 66 2.39 7.31 -13.36
CA TRP A 66 2.25 8.20 -14.49
C TRP A 66 2.39 7.40 -15.78
N GLY A 67 1.69 7.79 -16.82
CA GLY A 67 1.73 7.17 -18.13
C GLY A 67 1.96 8.17 -19.24
N GLY A 68 2.29 7.69 -20.43
CA GLY A 68 2.27 8.46 -21.66
C GLY A 68 0.87 8.55 -22.24
N ASP A 69 0.68 9.42 -23.22
CA ASP A 69 -0.55 9.45 -24.02
C ASP A 69 -0.35 8.62 -25.28
N ASN A 70 -0.80 7.36 -25.22
CA ASN A 70 -0.87 6.43 -26.37
C ASN A 70 0.40 6.33 -27.25
N ARG A 71 1.59 6.31 -26.64
CA ARG A 71 2.95 6.19 -27.20
C ARG A 71 3.78 7.47 -27.19
N GLU A 72 3.22 8.63 -26.84
CA GLU A 72 4.00 9.82 -26.67
C GLU A 72 4.68 9.84 -25.29
N THR A 73 5.84 10.45 -25.21
CA THR A 73 6.56 10.65 -23.96
C THR A 73 6.06 11.95 -23.32
N GLU A 74 5.62 11.88 -22.08
CA GLU A 74 5.18 13.04 -21.32
C GLU A 74 6.17 13.45 -20.24
N ALA A 75 6.36 14.76 -20.11
CA ALA A 75 7.10 15.37 -19.01
C ALA A 75 6.12 16.09 -18.10
N ARG A 76 6.19 15.83 -16.79
CA ARG A 76 5.28 16.37 -15.79
C ARG A 76 6.06 16.93 -14.60
N LEU A 77 5.61 18.07 -14.07
CA LEU A 77 6.08 18.64 -12.79
C LEU A 77 4.87 18.87 -11.91
N ARG A 78 4.85 18.29 -10.70
CA ARG A 78 3.70 18.39 -9.80
C ARG A 78 4.08 18.15 -8.33
N VAL A 79 3.22 18.59 -7.43
CA VAL A 79 3.21 18.10 -6.05
C VAL A 79 2.68 16.68 -6.10
N ALA A 80 3.53 15.68 -5.83
CA ALA A 80 3.15 14.28 -5.86
C ALA A 80 2.40 13.87 -4.58
N SER A 81 2.86 14.41 -3.43
CA SER A 81 2.14 14.32 -2.16
C SER A 81 2.49 15.48 -1.22
N ALA A 82 1.57 15.76 -0.30
CA ALA A 82 1.79 16.59 0.88
C ALA A 82 1.09 15.92 2.06
N ASP A 83 1.85 15.63 3.10
CA ASP A 83 1.46 14.78 4.21
C ASP A 83 1.64 15.53 5.52
N LEU A 84 0.69 15.37 6.45
CA LEU A 84 0.79 15.89 7.81
C LEU A 84 0.36 14.80 8.78
N ALA A 85 1.22 14.48 9.75
CA ALA A 85 0.93 13.54 10.82
C ALA A 85 0.98 14.24 12.18
N TRP A 86 -0.03 13.97 13.01
CA TRP A 86 -0.06 14.33 14.42
C TRP A 86 0.14 13.07 15.27
N LYS A 87 1.15 13.09 16.14
CA LYS A 87 1.62 11.96 16.97
C LYS A 87 1.49 12.27 18.46
N PRO A 88 0.28 12.43 19.02
CA PRO A 88 0.12 12.77 20.42
C PRO A 88 0.61 11.65 21.34
N GLN A 89 1.37 12.04 22.38
CA GLN A 89 1.70 11.18 23.52
C GLN A 89 0.75 11.51 24.67
N PHE A 90 -0.26 10.68 24.91
CA PHE A 90 -1.27 10.92 25.95
C PHE A 90 -0.78 10.52 27.35
N SER A 91 0.06 9.49 27.40
CA SER A 91 0.72 9.02 28.63
C SER A 91 1.93 8.16 28.28
N PHE A 92 2.67 7.67 29.28
CA PHE A 92 3.80 6.76 29.07
C PHE A 92 3.42 5.51 28.24
N ASN A 93 2.19 5.01 28.40
CA ASN A 93 1.72 3.79 27.75
C ASN A 93 0.80 4.04 26.53
N PHE A 94 0.26 5.25 26.35
CA PHE A 94 -0.71 5.56 25.32
C PHE A 94 -0.24 6.69 24.41
N SER A 95 -0.25 6.42 23.12
CA SER A 95 0.01 7.38 22.05
C SER A 95 -1.04 7.28 20.95
N GLY A 96 -1.03 8.22 20.03
CA GLY A 96 -1.87 8.20 18.85
C GLY A 96 -1.11 8.55 17.57
N LEU A 97 -1.73 8.30 16.46
CA LEU A 97 -1.36 8.84 15.15
C LEU A 97 -2.63 9.27 14.42
N VAL A 98 -2.60 10.48 13.85
CA VAL A 98 -3.57 10.93 12.85
C VAL A 98 -2.76 11.54 11.72
N ALA A 99 -2.78 10.90 10.56
CA ALA A 99 -2.09 11.35 9.38
C ALA A 99 -3.11 11.68 8.27
N VAL A 100 -2.93 12.84 7.62
CA VAL A 100 -3.71 13.27 6.45
C VAL A 100 -2.77 13.46 5.28
N THR A 101 -3.27 13.23 4.06
CA THR A 101 -2.48 13.26 2.84
C THR A 101 -3.22 13.94 1.71
N HIS A 102 -2.49 14.74 0.94
CA HIS A 102 -2.81 15.08 -0.45
C HIS A 102 -1.96 14.22 -1.37
N GLN A 103 -2.53 13.61 -2.39
CA GLN A 103 -1.79 12.84 -3.38
C GLN A 103 -2.32 13.13 -4.78
N ALA A 104 -1.44 13.58 -5.68
CA ALA A 104 -1.82 13.76 -7.08
C ALA A 104 -2.26 12.43 -7.70
N GLY A 105 -3.43 12.41 -8.32
CA GLY A 105 -4.04 11.22 -8.91
C GLY A 105 -5.17 10.61 -8.08
N LEU A 106 -5.41 11.10 -6.84
CA LEU A 106 -6.65 10.87 -6.11
C LEU A 106 -7.63 12.02 -6.38
N GLU A 107 -8.92 11.74 -6.32
CA GLU A 107 -9.96 12.76 -6.51
C GLU A 107 -10.06 13.72 -5.32
N GLU A 108 -9.78 13.23 -4.11
CA GLU A 108 -9.84 14.03 -2.89
C GLU A 108 -8.59 14.88 -2.73
N ASP A 109 -8.78 16.19 -2.53
CA ASP A 109 -7.67 17.13 -2.31
C ASP A 109 -6.92 16.86 -1.02
N LEU A 110 -7.62 16.41 0.04
CA LEU A 110 -7.05 16.05 1.33
C LEU A 110 -7.90 14.96 1.98
N ASP A 111 -7.28 13.86 2.37
CA ASP A 111 -7.98 12.76 3.03
C ASP A 111 -7.14 12.12 4.15
N LEU A 112 -7.80 11.31 4.97
CA LEU A 112 -7.19 10.59 6.07
C LEU A 112 -6.29 9.47 5.55
N SER A 113 -5.00 9.52 5.88
CA SER A 113 -4.05 8.44 5.56
C SER A 113 -4.16 7.32 6.60
N GLU A 114 -3.91 7.63 7.87
CA GLU A 114 -4.02 6.70 9.00
C GLU A 114 -4.60 7.41 10.22
N ALA A 115 -5.31 6.67 11.08
CA ALA A 115 -5.75 7.18 12.39
C ALA A 115 -5.89 6.01 13.36
N PHE A 116 -5.04 5.96 14.37
CA PHE A 116 -5.10 4.92 15.40
C PHE A 116 -4.55 5.39 16.75
N VAL A 117 -4.95 4.68 17.79
CA VAL A 117 -4.35 4.78 19.13
C VAL A 117 -3.50 3.54 19.39
N THR A 118 -2.41 3.70 20.10
CA THR A 118 -1.48 2.64 20.47
C THR A 118 -1.33 2.57 21.98
N PHE A 119 -1.48 1.38 22.52
CA PHE A 119 -1.06 1.02 23.85
C PHE A 119 0.28 0.27 23.78
N ARG A 120 1.21 0.60 24.65
CA ARG A 120 2.48 -0.13 24.84
C ARG A 120 2.67 -0.44 26.32
N SER A 121 2.91 -1.71 26.64
CA SER A 121 3.20 -2.14 28.02
C SER A 121 4.51 -1.52 28.51
N ASN A 122 4.67 -1.49 29.84
CA ASN A 122 5.93 -1.10 30.46
C ASN A 122 7.09 -1.99 29.99
N PRO A 123 8.33 -1.48 29.99
CA PRO A 123 9.50 -2.28 29.65
C PRO A 123 9.59 -3.52 30.54
N ALA A 124 9.63 -4.69 29.90
CA ALA A 124 9.74 -6.01 30.54
C ALA A 124 10.36 -6.98 29.53
N PRO A 125 10.82 -8.18 29.96
CA PRO A 125 11.30 -9.20 29.03
C PRO A 125 10.27 -9.57 27.95
N THR A 126 8.99 -9.48 28.28
CA THR A 126 7.89 -9.57 27.30
C THR A 126 7.24 -8.21 27.16
N ARG A 127 7.22 -7.69 25.94
CA ARG A 127 6.55 -6.41 25.59
C ARG A 127 5.26 -6.71 24.84
N VAL A 128 4.20 -5.99 25.19
CA VAL A 128 2.92 -6.03 24.49
C VAL A 128 2.65 -4.66 23.90
N THR A 129 2.31 -4.63 22.60
CA THR A 129 1.82 -3.43 21.91
C THR A 129 0.47 -3.77 21.30
N ALA A 130 -0.51 -2.88 21.46
CA ALA A 130 -1.80 -3.01 20.81
C ALA A 130 -2.14 -1.69 20.11
N ARG A 131 -2.75 -1.75 18.92
CA ARG A 131 -3.27 -0.56 18.23
C ARG A 131 -4.68 -0.80 17.72
N ALA A 132 -5.48 0.28 17.67
CA ALA A 132 -6.85 0.23 17.19
C ALA A 132 -7.14 1.47 16.33
N GLY A 133 -7.70 1.27 15.14
CA GLY A 133 -8.01 2.35 14.20
C GLY A 133 -7.80 1.96 12.74
N ILE A 134 -7.49 2.94 11.90
CA ILE A 134 -7.22 2.80 10.47
C ILE A 134 -5.71 2.78 10.24
N PHE A 135 -5.21 1.70 9.65
CA PHE A 135 -3.78 1.53 9.40
C PHE A 135 -3.52 0.49 8.29
N TRP A 136 -2.28 0.46 7.76
CA TRP A 136 -1.83 -0.68 6.94
C TRP A 136 -1.35 -1.82 7.84
N PRO A 137 -1.70 -3.09 7.51
CA PRO A 137 -1.07 -4.26 8.11
C PRO A 137 0.46 -4.21 7.96
N PRO A 138 1.22 -4.78 8.88
CA PRO A 138 2.68 -4.73 8.85
C PRO A 138 3.27 -5.73 7.83
N VAL A 139 3.00 -5.53 6.53
CA VAL A 139 3.47 -6.38 5.44
C VAL A 139 4.72 -5.81 4.80
N SER A 140 4.70 -4.50 4.48
CA SER A 140 5.77 -3.83 3.73
C SER A 140 7.08 -3.75 4.50
N GLN A 141 8.19 -3.98 3.79
CA GLN A 141 9.56 -3.71 4.26
C GLN A 141 10.17 -2.45 3.62
N GLU A 142 9.43 -1.74 2.78
CA GLU A 142 9.90 -0.56 2.06
C GLU A 142 9.34 0.75 2.62
N HIS A 143 8.23 0.69 3.39
CA HIS A 143 7.58 1.86 3.96
C HIS A 143 7.96 2.05 5.42
N SER A 144 8.15 3.31 5.80
CA SER A 144 8.49 3.71 7.17
C SER A 144 7.88 5.07 7.55
N GLY A 145 8.03 5.43 8.82
CA GLY A 145 7.60 6.73 9.36
C GLY A 145 6.09 6.86 9.56
N SER A 146 5.69 8.02 10.09
CA SER A 146 4.32 8.37 10.45
C SER A 146 3.41 8.62 9.25
N ASN A 147 3.99 8.90 8.08
CA ASN A 147 3.27 9.12 6.82
C ASN A 147 3.36 7.90 5.88
N TRP A 148 3.91 6.76 6.38
CA TRP A 148 4.04 5.51 5.64
C TRP A 148 4.68 5.70 4.25
N LEU A 149 5.84 6.39 4.21
CA LEU A 149 6.57 6.75 2.99
C LEU A 149 7.58 5.67 2.60
N VAL A 150 7.89 5.60 1.31
CA VAL A 150 8.94 4.72 0.78
C VAL A 150 10.32 5.26 1.16
N GLU A 151 11.14 4.41 1.78
CA GLU A 151 12.40 4.82 2.40
C GLU A 151 13.58 4.90 1.42
N ASP A 152 13.78 3.88 0.60
CA ASP A 152 15.01 3.70 -0.19
C ASP A 152 14.87 4.14 -1.67
N SER A 153 13.65 4.45 -2.12
CA SER A 153 13.30 4.80 -3.50
C SER A 153 12.12 5.78 -3.55
N ILE A 154 11.61 6.05 -4.74
CA ILE A 154 10.33 6.75 -4.92
C ILE A 154 9.21 5.72 -5.04
N THR A 155 9.37 4.77 -5.96
CA THR A 155 8.39 3.74 -6.28
C THR A 155 8.67 2.47 -5.49
N PRO A 156 7.74 1.96 -4.67
CA PRO A 156 7.89 0.66 -4.00
C PRO A 156 7.77 -0.50 -5.00
N SER A 157 8.07 -1.72 -4.54
CA SER A 157 7.88 -2.97 -5.28
C SER A 157 6.42 -3.19 -5.67
N ALA A 158 6.18 -4.10 -6.62
CA ALA A 158 4.83 -4.51 -7.01
C ALA A 158 4.03 -5.01 -5.79
N ALA A 159 4.66 -5.80 -4.90
CA ALA A 159 4.05 -6.25 -3.64
C ALA A 159 3.57 -5.07 -2.79
N ASN A 160 4.45 -4.11 -2.52
CA ASN A 160 4.17 -3.03 -1.58
C ASN A 160 3.35 -1.89 -2.20
N SER A 161 3.36 -1.74 -3.52
CA SER A 161 2.39 -0.91 -4.24
C SER A 161 0.96 -1.43 -4.04
N TRP A 162 0.74 -2.74 -4.24
CA TRP A 162 -0.57 -3.36 -4.03
C TRP A 162 -1.02 -3.28 -2.56
N ILE A 163 -0.14 -3.50 -1.58
CA ILE A 163 -0.46 -3.30 -0.15
C ILE A 163 -0.90 -1.85 0.11
N GLY A 164 -0.23 -0.86 -0.48
CA GLY A 164 -0.55 0.56 -0.35
C GLY A 164 -1.92 0.94 -0.92
N GLU A 165 -2.36 0.28 -1.99
CA GLU A 165 -3.59 0.62 -2.68
C GLU A 165 -4.83 -0.22 -2.28
N GLU A 166 -4.67 -1.48 -1.83
CA GLU A 166 -5.82 -2.34 -1.58
C GLU A 166 -5.87 -2.99 -0.19
N VAL A 167 -4.86 -2.86 0.67
CA VAL A 167 -4.78 -3.66 1.92
C VAL A 167 -4.82 -2.81 3.20
N LYS A 168 -5.41 -1.60 3.14
CA LYS A 168 -5.67 -0.78 4.33
C LYS A 168 -6.89 -1.30 5.09
N VAL A 169 -6.84 -1.29 6.43
CA VAL A 169 -7.90 -1.87 7.27
C VAL A 169 -8.34 -0.92 8.39
N LEU A 170 -9.56 -1.10 8.88
CA LEU A 170 -10.01 -0.63 10.19
C LEU A 170 -9.93 -1.82 11.15
N GLY A 171 -9.00 -1.82 12.12
CA GLY A 171 -8.72 -3.01 12.88
C GLY A 171 -8.29 -2.79 14.32
N LEU A 172 -8.19 -3.92 15.02
CA LEU A 172 -7.55 -4.07 16.31
C LEU A 172 -6.40 -5.08 16.14
N GLU A 173 -5.19 -4.63 16.41
CA GLU A 173 -3.96 -5.43 16.33
C GLU A 173 -3.32 -5.56 17.71
N ALA A 174 -2.73 -6.72 17.99
CA ALA A 174 -1.88 -6.93 19.16
C ALA A 174 -0.58 -7.62 18.73
N LYS A 175 0.55 -7.14 19.26
CA LYS A 175 1.89 -7.68 19.07
C LYS A 175 2.50 -8.04 20.42
N VAL A 176 3.09 -9.20 20.51
CA VAL A 176 3.86 -9.67 21.68
C VAL A 176 5.30 -9.92 21.22
N GLU A 177 6.25 -9.30 21.90
CA GLU A 177 7.69 -9.40 21.62
C GLU A 177 8.43 -9.94 22.83
N ARG A 178 9.37 -10.83 22.61
CA ARG A 178 10.23 -11.40 23.65
C ARG A 178 11.59 -11.85 23.12
N SER A 179 12.62 -11.59 23.91
CA SER A 179 13.96 -12.15 23.63
C SER A 179 14.16 -13.49 24.34
N PHE A 180 14.76 -14.43 23.66
CA PHE A 180 15.15 -15.76 24.17
C PHE A 180 16.66 -15.95 23.91
N GLY A 181 17.48 -15.66 24.92
CA GLY A 181 18.92 -15.56 24.72
C GLY A 181 19.25 -14.46 23.72
N GLU A 182 19.95 -14.79 22.67
CA GLU A 182 20.31 -13.85 21.59
C GLU A 182 19.26 -13.76 20.47
N HIS A 183 18.14 -14.51 20.55
CA HIS A 183 17.07 -14.48 19.58
C HIS A 183 15.95 -13.52 20.00
N GLY A 184 15.52 -12.65 19.08
CA GLY A 184 14.27 -11.89 19.18
C GLY A 184 13.13 -12.62 18.48
N LEU A 185 11.98 -12.74 19.15
CA LEU A 185 10.75 -13.27 18.56
C LEU A 185 9.59 -12.30 18.80
N ALA A 186 8.78 -12.07 17.75
CA ALA A 186 7.54 -11.37 17.90
C ALA A 186 6.40 -12.12 17.19
N ALA A 187 5.20 -12.05 17.78
CA ALA A 187 3.97 -12.54 17.18
C ALA A 187 2.95 -11.41 17.15
N THR A 188 2.37 -11.16 16.00
CA THR A 188 1.32 -10.15 15.78
C THR A 188 0.06 -10.83 15.27
N GLY A 189 -1.10 -10.40 15.76
CA GLY A 189 -2.40 -10.83 15.26
C GLY A 189 -3.38 -9.68 15.23
N ALA A 190 -4.32 -9.68 14.29
CA ALA A 190 -5.35 -8.66 14.18
C ALA A 190 -6.69 -9.22 13.69
N LEU A 191 -7.74 -8.49 14.06
CA LEU A 191 -9.08 -8.57 13.46
C LEU A 191 -9.39 -7.22 12.83
N PHE A 192 -10.01 -7.24 11.64
CA PHE A 192 -10.27 -6.00 10.90
C PHE A 192 -11.55 -6.06 10.05
N LEU A 193 -11.97 -4.89 9.60
CA LEU A 193 -13.05 -4.59 8.67
C LEU A 193 -12.53 -3.63 7.58
N HIS A 194 -13.40 -3.25 6.63
CA HIS A 194 -13.12 -2.27 5.58
C HIS A 194 -12.00 -2.68 4.61
N ASN A 195 -12.01 -3.94 4.18
CA ASN A 195 -11.11 -4.41 3.14
C ASN A 195 -11.76 -5.45 2.22
N ASP A 196 -13.05 -5.24 1.87
CA ASP A 196 -13.80 -6.17 1.02
C ASP A 196 -13.46 -6.05 -0.45
N MET A 197 -12.86 -4.94 -0.89
CA MET A 197 -12.51 -4.69 -2.28
C MET A 197 -11.11 -5.17 -2.66
N SER A 198 -10.34 -5.68 -1.72
CA SER A 198 -8.98 -6.20 -1.94
C SER A 198 -8.98 -7.32 -2.98
N GLY A 199 -8.19 -7.19 -4.03
CA GLY A 199 -8.11 -8.12 -5.17
C GLY A 199 -8.79 -7.63 -6.44
N THR A 200 -9.59 -6.56 -6.39
CA THR A 200 -10.24 -5.97 -7.56
C THR A 200 -9.20 -5.53 -8.60
N PHE A 201 -8.17 -4.79 -8.18
CA PHE A 201 -7.13 -4.34 -9.09
C PHE A 201 -6.26 -5.48 -9.61
N LEU A 202 -5.89 -6.43 -8.77
CA LEU A 202 -5.13 -7.60 -9.22
C LEU A 202 -5.87 -8.35 -10.34
N THR A 203 -7.19 -8.47 -10.22
CA THR A 203 -8.00 -9.14 -11.24
C THR A 203 -8.14 -8.29 -12.50
N TYR A 204 -8.61 -7.05 -12.41
CA TYR A 204 -9.00 -6.28 -13.61
C TYR A 204 -7.85 -5.50 -14.25
N ARG A 205 -6.88 -5.03 -13.46
CA ARG A 205 -5.72 -4.27 -13.95
C ARG A 205 -4.44 -5.12 -13.96
N GLY A 206 -4.30 -6.05 -13.01
CA GLY A 206 -3.05 -6.73 -12.68
C GLY A 206 -2.16 -5.92 -11.75
N TRP A 207 -0.90 -6.32 -11.64
CA TRP A 207 0.10 -5.65 -10.83
C TRP A 207 0.42 -4.24 -11.35
N ALA A 208 0.83 -3.34 -10.44
CA ALA A 208 1.36 -2.02 -10.75
C ALA A 208 2.47 -1.64 -9.78
N LEU A 209 3.28 -0.65 -10.13
CA LEU A 209 4.38 -0.13 -9.32
C LEU A 209 4.17 1.38 -9.15
N HIS A 210 3.80 1.80 -7.94
CA HIS A 210 3.47 3.19 -7.64
C HIS A 210 3.51 3.45 -6.14
N ASP A 211 3.67 4.70 -5.76
CA ASP A 211 3.71 5.18 -4.38
C ASP A 211 2.37 5.77 -3.89
N LEU A 212 1.26 5.53 -4.62
CA LEU A 212 -0.06 5.91 -4.13
C LEU A 212 -0.46 5.08 -2.90
N ARG A 213 -1.03 5.76 -1.93
CA ARG A 213 -1.53 5.21 -0.66
C ARG A 213 -3.02 5.47 -0.59
N VAL A 214 -3.82 4.41 -0.63
CA VAL A 214 -5.28 4.53 -0.58
C VAL A 214 -5.74 5.23 0.69
N THR A 215 -6.79 6.03 0.56
CA THR A 215 -7.47 6.72 1.65
C THR A 215 -8.92 6.22 1.80
N PRO A 216 -9.62 6.46 2.89
CA PRO A 216 -10.98 5.97 3.10
C PRO A 216 -12.00 6.42 2.05
N ASN A 217 -11.77 7.55 1.40
CA ASN A 217 -12.67 8.08 0.37
C ASN A 217 -12.11 7.91 -1.06
N SER A 218 -10.99 7.18 -1.24
CA SER A 218 -10.43 6.95 -2.58
C SER A 218 -11.38 6.13 -3.44
N ASP A 219 -11.75 6.70 -4.59
CA ASP A 219 -12.37 6.01 -5.71
C ASP A 219 -11.38 6.02 -6.87
N LEU A 220 -10.94 4.83 -7.31
CA LEU A 220 -9.90 4.69 -8.31
C LEU A 220 -10.46 4.03 -9.57
N PRO A 221 -10.13 4.52 -10.78
CA PRO A 221 -10.67 3.98 -12.01
C PRO A 221 -10.12 2.58 -12.30
N LEU A 222 -10.97 1.71 -12.84
CA LEU A 222 -10.58 0.46 -13.44
C LEU A 222 -10.23 0.67 -14.92
N PRO A 223 -9.33 -0.16 -15.49
CA PRO A 223 -9.11 -0.17 -16.93
C PRO A 223 -10.37 -0.64 -17.66
N PRO A 224 -10.42 -0.56 -19.02
CA PRO A 224 -11.52 -1.09 -19.78
C PRO A 224 -11.82 -2.55 -19.41
N LEU A 225 -13.05 -2.81 -18.98
CA LEU A 225 -13.51 -4.13 -18.57
C LEU A 225 -14.01 -4.95 -19.77
N SER A 226 -13.95 -6.27 -19.65
CA SER A 226 -14.56 -7.16 -20.65
C SER A 226 -16.10 -6.95 -20.70
N PRO A 227 -16.75 -7.14 -21.87
CA PRO A 227 -18.21 -7.01 -22.01
C PRO A 227 -19.00 -7.89 -21.04
N SER A 228 -18.45 -9.03 -20.61
CA SER A 228 -19.07 -9.92 -19.63
C SER A 228 -19.10 -9.32 -18.21
N LYS A 229 -18.23 -8.37 -17.90
CA LYS A 229 -18.12 -7.74 -16.56
C LYS A 229 -18.83 -6.40 -16.48
N VAL A 230 -18.90 -5.64 -17.57
CA VAL A 230 -19.54 -4.31 -17.59
C VAL A 230 -20.91 -4.23 -16.90
N PRO A 231 -21.82 -5.21 -17.03
CA PRO A 231 -23.12 -5.17 -16.35
C PRO A 231 -23.04 -5.42 -14.84
N HIS A 232 -21.90 -5.93 -14.33
CA HIS A 232 -21.79 -6.45 -12.94
C HIS A 232 -20.73 -5.75 -12.10
N GLN A 233 -19.81 -5.00 -12.73
CA GLN A 233 -18.73 -4.29 -12.07
C GLN A 233 -18.78 -2.81 -12.44
N ALA A 234 -18.75 -1.94 -11.43
CA ALA A 234 -18.56 -0.49 -11.63
C ALA A 234 -17.20 -0.23 -12.30
N PRO A 235 -17.05 0.85 -13.09
CA PRO A 235 -15.76 1.22 -13.71
C PRO A 235 -14.76 1.82 -12.72
N ILE A 236 -15.03 1.71 -11.43
CA ILE A 236 -14.21 2.19 -10.31
C ILE A 236 -14.05 1.10 -9.24
N ASN A 237 -13.02 1.24 -8.43
CA ASN A 237 -12.81 0.49 -7.18
C ASN A 237 -12.71 1.47 -6.01
N SER A 238 -13.44 1.20 -4.92
CA SER A 238 -13.39 1.92 -3.65
C SER A 238 -12.69 1.03 -2.61
N PRO A 239 -11.35 1.00 -2.52
CA PRO A 239 -10.60 -0.06 -1.84
C PRO A 239 -10.90 -0.20 -0.35
N PHE A 240 -11.33 0.88 0.31
CA PHE A 240 -11.61 0.90 1.75
C PHE A 240 -13.10 0.63 2.10
N TRP A 241 -13.88 0.10 1.17
CA TRP A 241 -15.28 -0.19 1.47
C TRP A 241 -15.46 -1.47 2.30
N GLU A 242 -16.47 -1.38 3.21
CA GLU A 242 -17.08 -2.50 3.91
C GLU A 242 -18.42 -2.82 3.23
N VAL A 243 -18.61 -4.04 2.80
CA VAL A 243 -19.78 -4.47 2.01
C VAL A 243 -20.52 -5.62 2.69
N ASP A 244 -19.80 -6.59 3.26
CA ASP A 244 -20.39 -7.83 3.77
C ASP A 244 -20.48 -7.93 5.31
N LYS A 245 -19.84 -7.03 6.03
CA LYS A 245 -19.79 -6.96 7.50
C LYS A 245 -19.11 -8.18 8.16
N ARG A 246 -18.15 -8.80 7.45
CA ARG A 246 -17.39 -9.91 7.98
C ARG A 246 -15.99 -9.45 8.39
N ALA A 247 -15.61 -9.81 9.60
CA ALA A 247 -14.27 -9.51 10.06
C ALA A 247 -13.24 -10.43 9.39
N GLY A 248 -12.25 -9.84 8.77
CA GLY A 248 -11.00 -10.47 8.34
C GLY A 248 -10.00 -10.58 9.50
N TYR A 249 -8.92 -11.29 9.25
CA TYR A 249 -7.82 -11.41 10.20
C TYR A 249 -6.47 -11.54 9.49
N TYR A 250 -5.42 -11.21 10.23
CA TYR A 250 -4.05 -11.55 9.84
C TYR A 250 -3.22 -11.99 11.05
N ALA A 251 -2.13 -12.68 10.75
CA ALA A 251 -1.12 -13.06 11.72
C ALA A 251 0.28 -12.88 11.13
N ARG A 252 1.25 -12.51 11.98
CA ARG A 252 2.64 -12.35 11.60
C ARG A 252 3.55 -12.91 12.70
N ILE A 253 4.66 -13.50 12.27
CA ILE A 253 5.78 -13.89 13.13
C ILE A 253 7.03 -13.20 12.60
N ASP A 254 7.78 -12.57 13.50
CA ASP A 254 9.11 -12.02 13.24
C ASP A 254 10.13 -12.80 14.03
N TRP A 255 11.29 -13.05 13.40
CA TRP A 255 12.42 -13.71 14.01
C TRP A 255 13.71 -12.94 13.73
N GLU A 256 14.40 -12.59 14.81
CA GLU A 256 15.71 -11.95 14.82
C GLU A 256 16.72 -12.94 15.40
N PRO A 257 17.44 -13.71 14.58
CA PRO A 257 18.54 -14.58 15.03
C PRO A 257 19.75 -13.75 15.47
N PRO A 258 20.78 -14.35 16.12
CA PRO A 258 22.04 -13.68 16.46
C PRO A 258 22.94 -13.50 15.21
N LEU A 259 22.37 -12.99 14.15
CA LEU A 259 22.98 -12.71 12.86
C LEU A 259 22.43 -11.36 12.38
N PRO A 260 23.12 -10.62 11.51
CA PRO A 260 22.64 -9.34 10.98
C PRO A 260 21.52 -9.53 9.94
N VAL A 261 20.51 -10.32 10.26
CA VAL A 261 19.36 -10.63 9.42
C VAL A 261 18.10 -10.74 10.27
N THR A 262 16.98 -10.28 9.73
CA THR A 262 15.64 -10.48 10.29
C THR A 262 14.76 -11.22 9.28
N PHE A 263 13.86 -12.05 9.77
CA PHE A 263 12.90 -12.78 8.95
C PHE A 263 11.49 -12.50 9.43
N ASN A 264 10.53 -12.50 8.52
CA ASN A 264 9.12 -12.47 8.87
C ASN A 264 8.30 -13.39 7.98
N MET A 265 7.17 -13.84 8.53
CA MET A 265 6.14 -14.58 7.83
C MET A 265 4.79 -14.00 8.21
N PHE A 266 3.95 -13.71 7.23
CA PHE A 266 2.66 -13.06 7.40
C PHE A 266 1.58 -13.82 6.62
N TYR A 267 0.39 -13.91 7.20
CA TYR A 267 -0.81 -14.46 6.57
C TYR A 267 -1.98 -13.51 6.74
N TYR A 268 -2.79 -13.35 5.69
CA TYR A 268 -3.96 -12.49 5.62
C TYR A 268 -5.15 -13.22 4.98
N ASP A 269 -6.36 -13.02 5.52
CA ASP A 269 -7.64 -13.46 4.93
C ASP A 269 -8.72 -12.43 5.33
N ASN A 270 -9.25 -11.66 4.36
CA ASN A 270 -10.33 -10.72 4.61
C ASN A 270 -11.69 -11.41 4.83
N ARG A 271 -11.81 -12.70 4.52
CA ARG A 271 -13.02 -13.52 4.68
C ARG A 271 -14.23 -13.01 3.91
N GLY A 272 -14.06 -12.22 2.87
CA GLY A 272 -15.14 -11.67 2.05
C GLY A 272 -16.12 -12.75 1.56
N ASP A 273 -17.41 -12.45 1.52
CA ASP A 273 -18.46 -13.42 1.19
C ASP A 273 -18.62 -13.68 -0.32
N ARG A 274 -17.93 -12.92 -1.15
CA ARG A 274 -17.88 -13.02 -2.63
C ARG A 274 -19.16 -12.67 -3.37
N VAL A 275 -20.28 -12.39 -2.69
CA VAL A 275 -21.59 -12.15 -3.33
C VAL A 275 -22.29 -10.89 -2.86
N SER A 276 -21.94 -10.34 -1.69
CA SER A 276 -22.44 -9.05 -1.24
C SER A 276 -21.97 -7.96 -2.19
N ASN A 277 -22.90 -7.07 -2.55
CA ASN A 277 -22.65 -6.04 -3.55
C ASN A 277 -23.15 -4.67 -3.07
N ARG A 278 -22.36 -3.64 -3.37
CA ARG A 278 -22.72 -2.24 -3.16
C ARG A 278 -22.33 -1.44 -4.39
N ALA A 279 -23.30 -0.80 -5.05
CA ALA A 279 -23.09 0.06 -6.22
C ALA A 279 -22.28 -0.63 -7.35
N LEU A 280 -22.59 -1.89 -7.67
CA LEU A 280 -21.87 -2.75 -8.62
C LEU A 280 -20.40 -3.01 -8.25
N GLN A 281 -20.04 -2.90 -6.98
CA GLN A 281 -18.77 -3.39 -6.45
C GLN A 281 -19.09 -4.56 -5.49
N THR A 282 -18.54 -5.73 -5.81
CA THR A 282 -18.83 -6.97 -5.07
C THR A 282 -17.68 -7.25 -4.10
N SER A 283 -18.02 -7.75 -2.91
CA SER A 283 -17.02 -8.20 -1.93
C SER A 283 -16.17 -9.34 -2.51
N TRP A 284 -14.85 -9.22 -2.38
CA TRP A 284 -13.86 -10.20 -2.78
C TRP A 284 -13.40 -11.01 -1.58
N ARG A 285 -13.11 -12.29 -1.77
CA ARG A 285 -12.37 -13.07 -0.78
C ARG A 285 -10.91 -13.14 -1.20
N THR A 286 -10.08 -12.40 -0.51
CA THR A 286 -8.64 -12.33 -0.75
C THR A 286 -7.87 -12.86 0.43
N ARG A 287 -6.94 -13.79 0.16
CA ARG A 287 -6.04 -14.38 1.14
C ARG A 287 -4.65 -14.51 0.55
N PHE A 288 -3.65 -14.23 1.35
CA PHE A 288 -2.26 -14.34 0.91
C PHE A 288 -1.29 -14.63 2.05
N TRP A 289 -0.16 -15.20 1.68
CA TRP A 289 1.03 -15.30 2.48
C TRP A 289 2.04 -14.26 2.03
N ASN A 290 2.88 -13.82 2.95
CA ASN A 290 4.03 -12.99 2.67
C ASN A 290 5.21 -13.45 3.51
N ALA A 291 6.36 -13.64 2.88
CA ALA A 291 7.63 -13.94 3.54
C ALA A 291 8.62 -12.81 3.25
N GLY A 292 9.34 -12.35 4.26
CA GLY A 292 10.31 -11.27 4.12
C GLY A 292 11.59 -11.55 4.87
N ALA A 293 12.70 -11.02 4.34
CA ALA A 293 14.01 -11.00 4.98
C ALA A 293 14.66 -9.64 4.77
N MET A 294 15.36 -9.14 5.80
CA MET A 294 16.20 -7.96 5.73
C MET A 294 17.55 -8.29 6.34
N ALA A 295 18.64 -8.03 5.63
CA ALA A 295 19.99 -8.32 6.05
C ALA A 295 20.90 -7.10 5.93
N THR A 296 21.68 -6.82 6.97
CA THR A 296 22.81 -5.88 6.92
C THR A 296 24.04 -6.65 6.47
N LEU A 297 24.46 -6.45 5.21
CA LEU A 297 25.54 -7.19 4.59
C LEU A 297 26.93 -6.66 5.03
N ASP A 298 27.04 -5.35 5.16
CA ASP A 298 28.17 -4.61 5.72
C ASP A 298 27.66 -3.28 6.31
N GLU A 299 28.56 -2.46 6.88
CA GLU A 299 28.21 -1.17 7.52
C GLU A 299 27.45 -0.19 6.61
N ALA A 300 27.55 -0.35 5.29
CA ALA A 300 26.97 0.54 4.30
C ALA A 300 25.87 -0.12 3.45
N THR A 301 25.67 -1.44 3.53
CA THR A 301 24.84 -2.18 2.57
C THR A 301 23.73 -2.96 3.29
N VAL A 302 22.49 -2.72 2.89
CA VAL A 302 21.30 -3.45 3.34
C VAL A 302 20.66 -4.15 2.15
N ALA A 303 20.28 -5.41 2.34
CA ALA A 303 19.46 -6.19 1.41
C ALA A 303 18.07 -6.39 2.00
N LYS A 304 17.02 -6.21 1.20
CA LYS A 304 15.64 -6.52 1.52
C LYS A 304 15.08 -7.46 0.46
N ALA A 305 14.43 -8.54 0.88
CA ALA A 305 13.75 -9.48 -0.01
C ALA A 305 12.35 -9.75 0.53
N GLN A 306 11.37 -9.84 -0.36
CA GLN A 306 9.99 -10.14 -0.01
C GLN A 306 9.36 -10.97 -1.11
N ALA A 307 8.56 -11.98 -0.73
CA ALA A 307 7.74 -12.75 -1.63
C ALA A 307 6.31 -12.80 -1.08
N LEU A 308 5.33 -12.56 -1.93
CA LEU A 308 3.91 -12.55 -1.61
C LEU A 308 3.17 -13.42 -2.62
N TRP A 309 2.28 -14.30 -2.14
CA TRP A 309 1.46 -15.18 -2.99
C TRP A 309 0.12 -15.45 -2.35
N GLY A 310 -0.91 -15.56 -3.17
CA GLY A 310 -2.26 -15.74 -2.69
C GLY A 310 -3.28 -15.99 -3.78
N ASN A 311 -4.53 -15.85 -3.39
CA ASN A 311 -5.68 -16.06 -4.25
C ASN A 311 -6.77 -15.04 -3.93
N THR A 312 -7.47 -14.57 -4.95
CA THR A 312 -8.62 -13.67 -4.83
C THR A 312 -9.80 -14.18 -5.64
N LEU A 313 -10.99 -14.15 -5.03
CA LEU A 313 -12.20 -14.76 -5.55
C LEU A 313 -13.38 -13.80 -5.48
N VAL A 314 -14.21 -13.74 -6.53
CA VAL A 314 -15.51 -13.05 -6.50
C VAL A 314 -16.57 -13.86 -7.24
N GLY A 315 -17.80 -13.79 -6.74
CA GLY A 315 -18.96 -14.47 -7.27
C GLY A 315 -19.25 -15.83 -6.61
N PRO A 316 -20.45 -16.37 -6.85
CA PRO A 316 -20.89 -17.66 -6.26
C PRO A 316 -20.16 -18.86 -6.86
N ASP A 317 -20.15 -19.97 -6.11
CA ASP A 317 -19.74 -21.25 -6.67
C ASP A 317 -20.80 -21.72 -7.68
N MET A 318 -20.37 -21.98 -8.91
CA MET A 318 -21.21 -22.45 -10.01
C MET A 318 -20.69 -23.80 -10.52
N PRO A 319 -21.53 -24.62 -11.18
CA PRO A 319 -21.06 -25.91 -11.75
C PRO A 319 -19.88 -25.78 -12.72
N MET A 320 -19.71 -24.60 -13.32
CA MET A 320 -18.62 -24.31 -14.27
C MET A 320 -17.36 -23.70 -13.61
N GLY A 321 -17.42 -23.38 -12.30
CA GLY A 321 -16.35 -22.70 -11.58
C GLY A 321 -16.81 -21.41 -10.91
N ILE A 322 -15.87 -20.55 -10.57
CA ILE A 322 -16.12 -19.24 -9.96
C ILE A 322 -16.00 -18.16 -11.04
N PRO A 323 -16.85 -17.10 -11.02
CA PRO A 323 -16.83 -16.02 -12.03
C PRO A 323 -15.52 -15.25 -12.13
N ALA A 324 -14.82 -15.04 -11.01
CA ALA A 324 -13.43 -14.61 -11.02
C ALA A 324 -12.67 -15.35 -9.93
N ASP A 325 -11.59 -15.98 -10.31
CA ASP A 325 -10.69 -16.79 -9.48
C ASP A 325 -9.27 -16.57 -9.99
N VAL A 326 -8.48 -15.80 -9.26
CA VAL A 326 -7.15 -15.39 -9.68
C VAL A 326 -6.13 -15.74 -8.60
N ASP A 327 -5.21 -16.64 -8.93
CA ASP A 327 -4.00 -16.85 -8.16
C ASP A 327 -2.97 -15.76 -8.52
N PHE A 328 -2.26 -15.25 -7.54
CA PHE A 328 -1.29 -14.19 -7.75
C PHE A 328 0.00 -14.42 -6.94
N ALA A 329 1.11 -13.99 -7.50
CA ALA A 329 2.39 -14.00 -6.80
C ALA A 329 3.29 -12.84 -7.26
N THR A 330 4.14 -12.39 -6.35
CA THR A 330 5.19 -11.42 -6.64
C THR A 330 6.36 -11.62 -5.69
N ALA A 331 7.56 -11.26 -6.15
CA ALA A 331 8.75 -11.22 -5.31
C ALA A 331 9.66 -10.08 -5.75
N TYR A 332 10.42 -9.53 -4.81
CA TYR A 332 11.48 -8.60 -5.13
C TYR A 332 12.76 -8.85 -4.32
N LEU A 333 13.86 -8.39 -4.89
CA LEU A 333 15.14 -8.23 -4.19
C LEU A 333 15.60 -6.78 -4.35
N LEU A 334 15.88 -6.11 -3.23
CA LEU A 334 16.37 -4.75 -3.15
C LEU A 334 17.72 -4.74 -2.44
N LEU A 335 18.68 -4.03 -3.02
CA LEU A 335 19.98 -3.74 -2.41
C LEU A 335 20.11 -2.22 -2.32
N SER A 336 20.36 -1.70 -1.13
CA SER A 336 20.70 -0.28 -0.93
C SER A 336 22.05 -0.17 -0.25
N ARG A 337 22.87 0.78 -0.76
CA ARG A 337 24.22 1.03 -0.29
C ARG A 337 24.47 2.52 -0.11
N GLU A 338 25.03 2.88 1.04
CA GLU A 338 25.52 4.24 1.27
C GLU A 338 26.73 4.53 0.38
N VAL A 339 26.66 5.62 -0.41
CA VAL A 339 27.69 6.05 -1.35
C VAL A 339 27.93 7.55 -1.21
N GLY A 340 29.03 7.92 -0.59
CA GLY A 340 29.37 9.32 -0.35
C GLY A 340 28.36 9.99 0.60
N ARG A 341 27.62 10.99 0.10
CA ARG A 341 26.56 11.69 0.86
C ARG A 341 25.17 11.24 0.49
N GLY A 342 25.03 10.06 -0.06
CA GLY A 342 23.74 9.54 -0.52
C GLY A 342 23.68 8.04 -0.46
N LYS A 343 22.55 7.50 -0.89
CA LYS A 343 22.25 6.07 -0.91
C LYS A 343 21.88 5.66 -2.34
N LEU A 344 22.56 4.66 -2.87
CA LEU A 344 22.23 4.01 -4.14
C LEU A 344 21.40 2.78 -3.86
N THR A 345 20.25 2.65 -4.56
CA THR A 345 19.34 1.52 -4.42
C THR A 345 19.07 0.89 -5.78
N VAL A 346 19.13 -0.43 -5.83
CA VAL A 346 18.74 -1.23 -7.00
C VAL A 346 17.70 -2.24 -6.57
N ARG A 347 16.64 -2.42 -7.36
CA ARG A 347 15.60 -3.43 -7.11
C ARG A 347 15.20 -4.13 -8.39
N GLY A 348 15.04 -5.46 -8.31
CA GLY A 348 14.38 -6.28 -9.32
C GLY A 348 13.08 -6.84 -8.75
N ASP A 349 11.99 -6.74 -9.50
CA ASP A 349 10.67 -7.28 -9.19
C ASP A 349 10.29 -8.34 -10.23
N TRP A 350 9.61 -9.37 -9.78
CA TRP A 350 8.88 -10.34 -10.59
C TRP A 350 7.45 -10.43 -10.08
N PHE A 351 6.48 -10.58 -10.99
CA PHE A 351 5.08 -10.71 -10.63
C PHE A 351 4.30 -11.52 -11.67
N THR A 352 3.25 -12.20 -11.20
CA THR A 352 2.34 -12.99 -12.04
C THR A 352 0.91 -12.96 -11.47
N ALA A 353 -0.06 -13.15 -12.33
CA ALA A 353 -1.44 -13.46 -12.01
C ALA A 353 -1.92 -14.58 -12.94
N HIS A 354 -2.57 -15.59 -12.38
CA HIS A 354 -3.11 -16.73 -13.12
C HIS A 354 -4.63 -16.79 -12.96
N ASP A 355 -5.35 -16.60 -14.05
CA ASP A 355 -6.80 -16.58 -14.08
C ASP A 355 -7.35 -18.00 -14.26
N ASN A 356 -8.00 -18.52 -13.21
CA ASN A 356 -8.69 -19.81 -13.18
C ASN A 356 -10.21 -19.69 -13.44
N SER A 357 -10.69 -18.48 -13.77
CA SER A 357 -12.12 -18.26 -13.98
C SER A 357 -12.64 -19.02 -15.21
N PHE A 358 -13.94 -19.36 -15.19
CA PHE A 358 -14.54 -20.08 -16.32
C PHE A 358 -14.91 -19.18 -17.51
N VAL A 359 -14.75 -17.87 -17.40
CA VAL A 359 -15.15 -16.89 -18.43
C VAL A 359 -13.99 -16.67 -19.39
N ALA A 360 -13.92 -17.49 -20.44
CA ALA A 360 -12.80 -17.46 -21.40
C ALA A 360 -12.59 -16.11 -22.13
N SER A 361 -13.61 -15.25 -22.18
CA SER A 361 -13.50 -13.89 -22.77
C SER A 361 -12.96 -12.85 -21.79
N ASP A 362 -12.68 -13.23 -20.54
CA ASP A 362 -12.18 -12.38 -19.47
C ASP A 362 -10.85 -12.96 -18.98
N ASP A 363 -9.83 -12.89 -19.83
CA ASP A 363 -8.51 -13.42 -19.53
C ASP A 363 -7.68 -12.40 -18.78
N ASN A 364 -7.55 -12.60 -17.46
CA ASN A 364 -6.81 -11.75 -16.54
C ASN A 364 -5.41 -12.28 -16.20
N ASN A 365 -4.89 -13.23 -16.99
CA ASN A 365 -3.51 -13.69 -16.85
C ASN A 365 -2.53 -12.53 -17.00
N GLU A 366 -1.44 -12.56 -16.23
CA GLU A 366 -0.35 -11.61 -16.33
C GLU A 366 0.97 -12.25 -15.91
N ASP A 367 2.02 -11.95 -16.66
CA ASP A 367 3.42 -12.19 -16.27
C ASP A 367 4.24 -10.93 -16.51
N GLY A 368 5.09 -10.58 -15.56
CA GLY A 368 5.88 -9.37 -15.70
C GLY A 368 7.06 -9.27 -14.74
N TRP A 369 7.88 -8.26 -15.00
CA TRP A 369 9.04 -7.91 -14.20
C TRP A 369 9.30 -6.41 -14.23
N ALA A 370 10.06 -5.91 -13.24
CA ALA A 370 10.57 -4.55 -13.26
C ALA A 370 12.01 -4.48 -12.75
N LEU A 371 12.73 -3.45 -13.22
CA LEU A 371 14.04 -3.06 -12.69
C LEU A 371 13.99 -1.59 -12.30
N MET A 372 14.52 -1.27 -11.12
CA MET A 372 14.57 0.08 -10.59
C MET A 372 15.99 0.38 -10.11
N LEU A 373 16.46 1.61 -10.44
CA LEU A 373 17.68 2.22 -9.93
C LEU A 373 17.31 3.57 -9.32
N ALA A 374 17.64 3.79 -8.05
CA ALA A 374 17.42 5.07 -7.38
C ALA A 374 18.72 5.57 -6.73
N TYR A 375 18.89 6.89 -6.70
CA TYR A 375 19.91 7.55 -5.91
C TYR A 375 19.27 8.64 -5.05
N LYS A 376 19.38 8.47 -3.74
CA LYS A 376 18.90 9.42 -2.74
C LYS A 376 20.08 10.20 -2.18
N ARG A 377 19.97 11.54 -2.15
CA ARG A 377 20.96 12.43 -1.58
C ARG A 377 20.35 13.36 -0.55
N THR A 378 20.85 13.31 0.67
CA THR A 378 20.50 14.28 1.72
C THR A 378 21.12 15.63 1.38
N LEU A 379 20.30 16.66 1.25
CA LEU A 379 20.71 18.05 0.98
C LEU A 379 20.85 18.84 2.29
N SER A 380 19.91 18.61 3.23
CA SER A 380 19.89 19.21 4.57
C SER A 380 19.17 18.27 5.53
N PRO A 381 19.11 18.54 6.84
CA PRO A 381 18.30 17.76 7.80
C PRO A 381 16.81 17.66 7.43
N HIS A 382 16.30 18.61 6.64
CA HIS A 382 14.90 18.72 6.25
C HIS A 382 14.66 18.53 4.75
N ALA A 383 15.68 18.21 3.95
CA ALA A 383 15.50 18.08 2.51
C ALA A 383 16.37 16.97 1.92
N GLU A 384 15.76 16.17 1.05
CA GLU A 384 16.45 15.15 0.25
C GLU A 384 16.02 15.22 -1.22
N LEU A 385 16.97 14.88 -2.10
CA LEU A 385 16.74 14.73 -3.52
C LEU A 385 16.84 13.26 -3.88
N VAL A 386 15.82 12.72 -4.53
CA VAL A 386 15.78 11.34 -4.99
C VAL A 386 15.63 11.33 -6.51
N GLY A 387 16.57 10.73 -7.23
CA GLY A 387 16.43 10.41 -8.64
C GLY A 387 16.13 8.93 -8.81
N GLU A 388 15.20 8.56 -9.68
CA GLU A 388 14.82 7.17 -9.92
C GLU A 388 14.59 6.92 -11.40
N LEU A 389 15.15 5.80 -11.89
CA LEU A 389 14.85 5.21 -13.20
C LEU A 389 14.20 3.86 -12.96
N ILE A 390 13.00 3.66 -13.49
CA ILE A 390 12.27 2.39 -13.42
C ILE A 390 11.84 1.96 -14.81
N HIS A 391 12.00 0.66 -15.08
CA HIS A 391 11.46 0.00 -16.26
C HIS A 391 10.61 -1.19 -15.82
N VAL A 392 9.40 -1.31 -16.38
CA VAL A 392 8.49 -2.44 -16.17
C VAL A 392 8.05 -2.98 -17.50
N ALA A 393 7.98 -4.30 -17.62
CA ALA A 393 7.42 -5.00 -18.77
C ALA A 393 6.49 -6.11 -18.30
N SER A 394 5.34 -6.26 -18.97
CA SER A 394 4.40 -7.35 -18.71
C SER A 394 3.62 -7.77 -19.94
N ASP A 395 3.24 -9.03 -19.95
CA ASP A 395 2.28 -9.63 -20.88
C ASP A 395 0.94 -9.78 -20.18
N ARG A 396 -0.13 -9.18 -20.77
CA ARG A 396 -1.49 -9.26 -20.23
C ARG A 396 -2.52 -9.33 -21.36
N PRO A 397 -3.17 -10.48 -21.59
CA PRO A 397 -4.15 -10.68 -22.67
C PRO A 397 -5.35 -9.72 -22.61
N ALA A 398 -5.79 -9.30 -21.40
CA ALA A 398 -6.86 -8.32 -21.21
C ALA A 398 -6.64 -7.01 -21.99
N ARG A 399 -5.41 -6.59 -22.23
CA ARG A 399 -5.08 -5.42 -23.06
C ARG A 399 -5.61 -5.57 -24.49
N VAL A 400 -5.46 -6.75 -25.06
CA VAL A 400 -5.95 -7.03 -26.42
C VAL A 400 -7.48 -7.03 -26.46
N HIS A 401 -8.11 -7.78 -25.54
CA HIS A 401 -9.54 -8.03 -25.56
C HIS A 401 -10.36 -6.80 -25.14
N ASN A 402 -9.87 -6.03 -24.17
CA ASN A 402 -10.63 -4.94 -23.56
C ASN A 402 -10.25 -3.55 -24.10
N ALA A 403 -9.02 -3.36 -24.58
CA ALA A 403 -8.53 -2.06 -25.04
C ALA A 403 -7.98 -2.06 -26.49
N GLY A 404 -7.86 -3.22 -27.16
CA GLY A 404 -7.35 -3.31 -28.52
C GLY A 404 -5.86 -2.96 -28.66
N ILE A 405 -5.09 -3.05 -27.58
CA ILE A 405 -3.63 -2.81 -27.57
C ILE A 405 -2.86 -4.11 -27.39
N ALA A 406 -1.56 -4.12 -27.72
CA ALA A 406 -0.75 -5.34 -27.62
C ALA A 406 -0.70 -5.90 -26.20
N ALA A 407 -0.73 -7.23 -26.06
CA ALA A 407 -0.62 -7.89 -24.74
C ALA A 407 0.70 -7.57 -24.07
N HIS A 408 1.81 -7.63 -24.81
CA HIS A 408 3.12 -7.21 -24.31
C HIS A 408 3.27 -5.70 -24.35
N GLN A 409 3.57 -5.10 -23.19
CA GLN A 409 3.86 -3.69 -23.05
C GLN A 409 5.08 -3.50 -22.15
N GLY A 410 5.90 -2.52 -22.51
CA GLY A 410 7.01 -2.03 -21.69
C GLY A 410 6.85 -0.54 -21.41
N GLN A 411 7.18 -0.13 -20.21
CA GLN A 411 7.07 1.26 -19.76
C GLN A 411 8.33 1.66 -19.01
N THR A 412 8.89 2.84 -19.35
CA THR A 412 10.06 3.39 -18.66
C THR A 412 9.74 4.77 -18.13
N MET A 413 10.10 5.02 -16.88
CA MET A 413 9.95 6.33 -16.24
C MET A 413 11.26 6.76 -15.61
N LEU A 414 11.66 8.00 -15.90
CA LEU A 414 12.68 8.74 -15.15
C LEU A 414 11.96 9.76 -14.28
N GLN A 415 12.23 9.77 -12.98
CA GLN A 415 11.64 10.75 -12.08
C GLN A 415 12.65 11.28 -11.07
N THR A 416 12.37 12.49 -10.59
CA THR A 416 13.15 13.14 -9.53
C THR A 416 12.20 13.77 -8.54
N ALA A 417 12.39 13.46 -7.27
CA ALA A 417 11.63 14.00 -6.15
C ALA A 417 12.51 14.90 -5.30
N LEU A 418 12.05 16.12 -5.03
CA LEU A 418 12.54 16.94 -3.93
C LEU A 418 11.58 16.72 -2.75
N ARG A 419 12.05 16.01 -1.74
CA ARG A 419 11.30 15.75 -0.51
C ARG A 419 11.74 16.70 0.58
N ILE A 420 10.80 17.33 1.26
CA ILE A 420 11.04 18.27 2.35
C ILE A 420 10.23 17.78 3.55
N GLY A 421 10.90 17.51 4.69
CA GLY A 421 10.30 17.01 5.92
C GLY A 421 10.59 17.93 7.11
N PHE A 422 9.63 18.04 8.02
CA PHE A 422 9.72 18.86 9.24
C PHE A 422 9.26 18.09 10.47
#